data_68d332a223a869f7d6902fb87e8535b7
#
_entry.id   68d332a223a869f7d6902fb87e8535b7
#
_cell.length_a   1.000
_cell.length_b   1.000
_cell.length_c   1.000
_cell.angle_alpha   90.00
_cell.angle_beta   90.00
_cell.angle_gamma   90.00
#
_symmetry.space_group_name_H-M   'P 1'
#
loop_
_entity.id
_entity.type
_entity.pdbx_description
1 polymer ?
#
loop_
_entity_poly.entity_id
_entity_poly.type
_entity_poly.pdbx_seq_one_letter_code
_entity_poly.pdbx_strand_id
1 'polypeptide(L)'
;LSARMDDKYEFVAACLSSTPEKAVASANEIGLNLDRSYPDYKTMALEESKREDGIEVVSIVTPNHMHAGPAIEFLQKDIHVICDKPMTATMDDAHNLMSAIQSSKAHFFLTHNYSGYPVIREMRSLVKNGELGKLRIVKGAYLQGWLGSKEEDSGSNKQAEWRTDPKR
;
A
#
# COMPACT_ATOMS: atom_id res chain seq x y z
N LEU A 1 -11.09 6.34 -3.23
CA LEU A 1 -12.49 6.18 -3.67
C LEU A 1 -13.20 5.12 -2.82
N SER A 2 -12.68 3.88 -2.75
CA SER A 2 -13.33 2.76 -2.05
C SER A 2 -13.64 3.07 -0.59
N ALA A 3 -12.69 3.66 0.15
CA ALA A 3 -12.89 4.03 1.55
C ALA A 3 -14.05 5.02 1.76
N ARG A 4 -14.27 5.93 0.80
CA ARG A 4 -15.40 6.87 0.81
C ARG A 4 -16.72 6.18 0.45
N MET A 5 -16.71 5.16 -0.40
CA MET A 5 -17.94 4.46 -0.83
C MET A 5 -18.57 3.65 0.31
N ASP A 6 -17.77 3.14 1.22
CA ASP A 6 -18.25 2.34 2.35
C ASP A 6 -18.72 3.20 3.56
N ASP A 7 -18.48 4.51 3.49
CA ASP A 7 -18.81 5.49 4.53
C ASP A 7 -18.30 5.12 5.95
N LYS A 8 -17.16 4.38 5.95
CA LYS A 8 -16.51 3.91 7.18
C LYS A 8 -15.24 4.69 7.52
N TYR A 9 -14.77 5.50 6.57
CA TYR A 9 -13.54 6.28 6.70
C TYR A 9 -13.77 7.71 6.26
N GLU A 10 -13.29 8.64 7.07
CA GLU A 10 -13.17 10.04 6.71
C GLU A 10 -11.74 10.31 6.20
N PHE A 11 -11.64 10.95 5.03
CA PHE A 11 -10.36 11.34 4.47
C PHE A 11 -9.98 12.73 4.94
N VAL A 12 -9.06 12.83 5.90
CA VAL A 12 -8.76 14.08 6.62
C VAL A 12 -7.36 14.62 6.40
N ALA A 13 -6.40 13.80 6.01
CA ALA A 13 -5.00 14.21 5.84
C ALA A 13 -4.32 13.46 4.70
N ALA A 14 -3.33 14.06 4.06
CA ALA A 14 -2.55 13.40 3.01
C ALA A 14 -1.17 14.01 2.78
N CYS A 15 -0.28 13.18 2.20
CA CYS A 15 0.92 13.56 1.50
C CYS A 15 0.77 13.12 0.03
N LEU A 16 0.36 14.03 -0.86
CA LEU A 16 -0.12 13.67 -2.21
C LEU A 16 0.94 13.74 -3.30
N SER A 17 1.98 14.55 -3.12
CA SER A 17 3.04 14.72 -4.11
C SER A 17 4.29 15.31 -3.48
N SER A 18 5.46 14.97 -4.03
CA SER A 18 6.72 15.66 -3.72
C SER A 18 6.84 17.05 -4.37
N THR A 19 5.92 17.41 -5.26
CA THR A 19 5.85 18.72 -5.91
C THR A 19 4.76 19.54 -5.24
N PRO A 20 5.08 20.66 -4.57
CA PRO A 20 4.10 21.43 -3.79
C PRO A 20 2.87 21.88 -4.57
N GLU A 21 3.05 22.39 -5.80
CA GLU A 21 1.95 22.85 -6.64
C GLU A 21 0.99 21.72 -7.01
N LYS A 22 1.53 20.52 -7.29
CA LYS A 22 0.73 19.34 -7.57
C LYS A 22 0.01 18.82 -6.32
N ALA A 23 0.65 18.89 -5.16
CA ALA A 23 0.04 18.51 -3.90
C ALA A 23 -1.18 19.37 -3.60
N VAL A 24 -1.06 20.70 -3.72
CA VAL A 24 -2.15 21.65 -3.54
C VAL A 24 -3.29 21.43 -4.55
N ALA A 25 -2.95 21.26 -5.84
CA ALA A 25 -3.96 21.01 -6.87
C ALA A 25 -4.74 19.71 -6.58
N SER A 26 -4.04 18.63 -6.24
CA SER A 26 -4.66 17.36 -5.88
C SER A 26 -5.50 17.44 -4.59
N ALA A 27 -5.02 18.18 -3.59
CA ALA A 27 -5.77 18.38 -2.34
C ALA A 27 -7.11 19.11 -2.61
N ASN A 28 -7.09 20.16 -3.42
CA ASN A 28 -8.29 20.90 -3.81
C ASN A 28 -9.26 20.00 -4.61
N GLU A 29 -8.76 19.19 -5.55
CA GLU A 29 -9.59 18.31 -6.37
C GLU A 29 -10.38 17.29 -5.52
N ILE A 30 -9.78 16.79 -4.45
CA ILE A 30 -10.42 15.80 -3.58
C ILE A 30 -11.12 16.42 -2.35
N GLY A 31 -11.09 17.75 -2.22
CA GLY A 31 -11.73 18.48 -1.11
C GLY A 31 -11.01 18.31 0.23
N LEU A 32 -9.68 18.12 0.22
CA LEU A 32 -8.87 18.03 1.42
C LEU A 32 -8.56 19.45 1.94
N ASN A 33 -8.65 19.64 3.27
CA ASN A 33 -8.17 20.86 3.91
C ASN A 33 -6.66 21.01 3.70
N LEU A 34 -6.21 22.15 3.19
CA LEU A 34 -4.80 22.40 2.90
C LEU A 34 -3.92 22.40 4.16
N ASP A 35 -4.47 22.71 5.32
CA ASP A 35 -3.76 22.65 6.60
C ASP A 35 -3.33 21.21 6.97
N ARG A 36 -3.96 20.21 6.35
CA ARG A 36 -3.65 18.80 6.53
C ARG A 36 -3.11 18.15 5.25
N SER A 37 -2.59 18.96 4.32
CA SER A 37 -1.83 18.53 3.13
C SER A 37 -0.33 18.69 3.40
N TYR A 38 0.34 17.61 3.68
CA TYR A 38 1.73 17.60 4.15
C TYR A 38 2.74 17.48 3.00
N PRO A 39 3.93 18.09 3.13
CA PRO A 39 4.98 18.03 2.09
C PRO A 39 5.65 16.66 2.01
N ASP A 40 5.68 15.93 3.12
CA ASP A 40 6.29 14.60 3.23
C ASP A 40 5.61 13.76 4.34
N TYR A 41 5.82 12.45 4.26
CA TYR A 41 5.19 11.51 5.17
C TYR A 41 5.71 11.58 6.62
N LYS A 42 6.95 12.04 6.84
CA LYS A 42 7.53 12.18 8.19
C LYS A 42 6.87 13.33 8.93
N THR A 43 6.75 14.47 8.25
CA THR A 43 6.02 15.62 8.75
C THR A 43 4.56 15.25 9.04
N MET A 44 3.90 14.54 8.12
CA MET A 44 2.54 14.05 8.32
C MET A 44 2.43 13.15 9.55
N ALA A 45 3.28 12.13 9.69
CA ALA A 45 3.25 11.22 10.83
C ALA A 45 3.47 11.96 12.16
N LEU A 46 4.42 12.89 12.20
CA LEU A 46 4.75 13.67 13.40
C LEU A 46 3.61 14.61 13.81
N GLU A 47 3.06 15.35 12.86
CA GLU A 47 2.03 16.35 13.18
C GLU A 47 0.68 15.67 13.50
N GLU A 48 0.29 14.66 12.72
CA GLU A 48 -0.95 13.93 12.98
C GLU A 48 -0.91 13.15 14.31
N SER A 49 0.24 12.63 14.73
CA SER A 49 0.37 11.92 16.02
C SER A 49 0.20 12.82 17.25
N LYS A 50 0.29 14.15 17.09
CA LYS A 50 0.11 15.13 18.19
C LYS A 50 -1.31 15.67 18.30
N ARG A 51 -2.14 15.43 17.30
CA ARG A 51 -3.50 15.98 17.24
C ARG A 51 -4.46 15.10 18.04
N GLU A 52 -5.43 15.72 18.68
CA GLU A 52 -6.56 15.00 19.29
C GLU A 52 -7.48 14.36 18.24
N ASP A 53 -7.60 15.01 17.06
CA ASP A 53 -8.33 14.56 15.88
C ASP A 53 -7.40 13.98 14.80
N GLY A 54 -6.25 13.47 15.20
CA GLY A 54 -5.24 12.91 14.29
C GLY A 54 -5.73 11.68 13.55
N ILE A 55 -4.99 11.30 12.51
CA ILE A 55 -5.33 10.10 11.73
C ILE A 55 -5.17 8.83 12.58
N GLU A 56 -6.13 7.94 12.46
CA GLU A 56 -6.05 6.59 13.07
C GLU A 56 -5.36 5.59 12.15
N VAL A 57 -5.50 5.79 10.84
CA VAL A 57 -4.95 4.88 9.82
C VAL A 57 -4.43 5.65 8.61
N VAL A 58 -3.30 5.21 8.06
CA VAL A 58 -2.74 5.70 6.80
C VAL A 58 -2.83 4.64 5.71
N SER A 59 -3.16 5.05 4.49
CA SER A 59 -3.09 4.21 3.30
C SER A 59 -1.86 4.58 2.46
N ILE A 60 -0.96 3.62 2.22
CA ILE A 60 0.26 3.78 1.45
C ILE A 60 0.07 3.11 0.09
N VAL A 61 0.03 3.94 -0.97
CA VAL A 61 -0.17 3.53 -2.37
C VAL A 61 0.93 4.07 -3.29
N THR A 62 2.11 4.24 -2.74
CA THR A 62 3.32 4.74 -3.41
C THR A 62 4.00 3.64 -4.26
N PRO A 63 5.05 3.94 -5.03
CA PRO A 63 5.90 2.91 -5.63
C PRO A 63 6.55 1.99 -4.60
N ASN A 64 6.84 0.74 -4.96
CA ASN A 64 7.27 -0.34 -4.06
C ASN A 64 8.42 0.04 -3.11
N HIS A 65 9.44 0.74 -3.62
CA HIS A 65 10.60 1.19 -2.83
C HIS A 65 10.26 2.27 -1.78
N MET A 66 9.05 2.82 -1.86
CA MET A 66 8.52 3.83 -0.93
C MET A 66 7.48 3.25 0.04
N HIS A 67 7.41 1.93 0.21
CA HIS A 67 6.46 1.31 1.14
C HIS A 67 7.01 1.24 2.56
N ALA A 68 8.23 0.69 2.73
CA ALA A 68 8.80 0.42 4.05
C ALA A 68 9.01 1.69 4.89
N GLY A 69 9.64 2.71 4.32
CA GLY A 69 9.95 3.95 5.05
C GLY A 69 8.72 4.62 5.66
N PRO A 70 7.70 4.97 4.87
CA PRO A 70 6.46 5.51 5.42
C PRO A 70 5.78 4.57 6.42
N ALA A 71 5.68 3.28 6.12
CA ALA A 71 5.03 2.32 7.00
C ALA A 71 5.70 2.28 8.38
N ILE A 72 7.03 2.23 8.44
CA ILE A 72 7.80 2.26 9.69
C ILE A 72 7.54 3.55 10.46
N GLU A 73 7.55 4.70 9.78
CA GLU A 73 7.35 6.00 10.41
C GLU A 73 5.98 6.10 11.10
N PHE A 74 4.90 5.69 10.41
CA PHE A 74 3.55 5.72 10.98
C PHE A 74 3.38 4.69 12.12
N LEU A 75 3.91 3.48 11.97
CA LEU A 75 3.89 2.46 13.02
C LEU A 75 4.60 2.92 14.30
N GLN A 76 5.72 3.65 14.19
CA GLN A 76 6.43 4.23 15.33
C GLN A 76 5.64 5.33 16.06
N LYS A 77 4.58 5.83 15.45
CA LYS A 77 3.62 6.78 16.04
C LYS A 77 2.32 6.12 16.47
N ASP A 78 2.28 4.78 16.50
CA ASP A 78 1.09 3.98 16.81
C ASP A 78 -0.12 4.27 15.87
N ILE A 79 0.15 4.69 14.63
CA ILE A 79 -0.84 4.89 13.57
C ILE A 79 -0.94 3.62 12.74
N HIS A 80 -2.16 3.11 12.54
CA HIS A 80 -2.40 1.91 11.73
C HIS A 80 -2.01 2.13 10.27
N VAL A 81 -1.52 1.08 9.62
CA VAL A 81 -1.05 1.15 8.23
C VAL A 81 -1.79 0.16 7.34
N ILE A 82 -2.34 0.65 6.25
CA ILE A 82 -2.79 -0.14 5.10
C ILE A 82 -1.81 0.12 3.96
N CYS A 83 -1.04 -0.89 3.57
CA CYS A 83 -0.02 -0.75 2.53
C CYS A 83 -0.39 -1.55 1.29
N ASP A 84 -0.16 -0.98 0.10
CA ASP A 84 -0.34 -1.72 -1.15
C ASP A 84 0.75 -2.79 -1.31
N LYS A 85 0.47 -3.79 -2.14
CA LYS A 85 1.41 -4.87 -2.47
C LYS A 85 2.45 -4.37 -3.51
N PRO A 86 3.68 -4.93 -3.50
CA PRO A 86 4.26 -5.84 -2.51
C PRO A 86 4.54 -5.12 -1.19
N MET A 87 4.75 -5.87 -0.11
CA MET A 87 5.00 -5.30 1.22
C MET A 87 6.22 -4.35 1.21
N THR A 88 7.30 -4.77 0.56
CA THR A 88 8.54 -4.02 0.39
C THR A 88 9.21 -4.35 -0.94
N ALA A 89 10.22 -3.59 -1.33
CA ALA A 89 11.04 -3.87 -2.51
C ALA A 89 12.20 -4.83 -2.23
N THR A 90 12.72 -4.85 -0.99
CA THR A 90 13.87 -5.66 -0.58
C THR A 90 13.57 -6.49 0.66
N MET A 91 14.38 -7.54 0.91
CA MET A 91 14.28 -8.34 2.12
C MET A 91 14.76 -7.59 3.36
N ASP A 92 15.74 -6.71 3.23
CA ASP A 92 16.22 -5.88 4.34
C ASP A 92 15.12 -4.94 4.81
N ASP A 93 14.41 -4.29 3.89
CA ASP A 93 13.25 -3.47 4.22
C ASP A 93 12.14 -4.30 4.88
N ALA A 94 11.94 -5.54 4.43
CA ALA A 94 10.95 -6.43 5.04
C ALA A 94 11.30 -6.77 6.49
N HIS A 95 12.56 -7.06 6.80
CA HIS A 95 13.03 -7.31 8.16
C HIS A 95 12.88 -6.07 9.05
N ASN A 96 13.24 -4.88 8.53
CA ASN A 96 13.08 -3.63 9.26
C ASN A 96 11.62 -3.32 9.56
N LEU A 97 10.74 -3.51 8.56
CA LEU A 97 9.31 -3.33 8.72
C LEU A 97 8.71 -4.32 9.73
N MET A 98 9.11 -5.59 9.67
CA MET A 98 8.67 -6.60 10.64
C MET A 98 9.05 -6.23 12.07
N SER A 99 10.26 -5.69 12.27
CA SER A 99 10.71 -5.21 13.58
C SER A 99 9.84 -4.04 14.07
N ALA A 100 9.49 -3.11 13.19
CA ALA A 100 8.61 -2.00 13.52
C ALA A 100 7.19 -2.48 13.87
N ILE A 101 6.63 -3.44 13.11
CA ILE A 101 5.33 -4.04 13.39
C ILE A 101 5.30 -4.69 14.77
N GLN A 102 6.36 -5.43 15.13
CA GLN A 102 6.44 -6.11 16.44
C GLN A 102 6.58 -5.14 17.62
N SER A 103 7.14 -3.95 17.38
CA SER A 103 7.37 -2.93 18.41
C SER A 103 6.22 -1.95 18.57
N SER A 104 5.32 -1.86 17.61
CA SER A 104 4.19 -0.94 17.59
C SER A 104 2.93 -1.56 18.21
N LYS A 105 2.07 -0.73 18.76
CA LYS A 105 0.69 -1.10 19.14
C LYS A 105 -0.28 -1.05 17.96
N ALA A 106 0.14 -0.37 16.88
CA ALA A 106 -0.66 -0.27 15.66
C ALA A 106 -0.62 -1.56 14.84
N HIS A 107 -1.59 -1.73 13.97
CA HIS A 107 -1.70 -2.85 13.05
C HIS A 107 -1.18 -2.48 11.65
N PHE A 108 -0.56 -3.44 11.01
CA PHE A 108 -0.18 -3.35 9.61
C PHE A 108 -1.01 -4.30 8.76
N PHE A 109 -1.62 -3.77 7.70
CA PHE A 109 -2.44 -4.52 6.74
C PHE A 109 -1.84 -4.41 5.34
N LEU A 110 -1.63 -5.56 4.69
CA LEU A 110 -1.16 -5.62 3.31
C LEU A 110 -2.34 -5.91 2.37
N THR A 111 -2.51 -5.12 1.31
CA THR A 111 -3.61 -5.28 0.35
C THR A 111 -3.34 -6.42 -0.64
N HIS A 112 -3.52 -7.65 -0.22
CA HIS A 112 -3.50 -8.83 -1.09
C HIS A 112 -4.89 -9.06 -1.70
N ASN A 113 -5.30 -8.21 -2.64
CA ASN A 113 -6.66 -8.17 -3.20
C ASN A 113 -7.17 -9.53 -3.66
N TYR A 114 -6.34 -10.26 -4.41
CA TYR A 114 -6.75 -11.54 -5.00
C TYR A 114 -7.04 -12.62 -3.95
N SER A 115 -6.38 -12.60 -2.82
CA SER A 115 -6.65 -13.54 -1.73
C SER A 115 -8.04 -13.33 -1.08
N GLY A 116 -8.62 -12.15 -1.29
CA GLY A 116 -9.95 -11.80 -0.81
C GLY A 116 -11.10 -12.20 -1.76
N TYR A 117 -10.80 -12.59 -2.99
CA TYR A 117 -11.84 -12.95 -3.96
C TYR A 117 -12.64 -14.18 -3.51
N PRO A 118 -13.96 -14.20 -3.73
CA PRO A 118 -14.83 -15.30 -3.29
C PRO A 118 -14.34 -16.66 -3.76
N VAL A 119 -13.91 -16.79 -5.02
CA VAL A 119 -13.39 -18.05 -5.57
C VAL A 119 -12.10 -18.51 -4.89
N ILE A 120 -11.22 -17.61 -4.51
CA ILE A 120 -9.97 -17.93 -3.79
C ILE A 120 -10.27 -18.38 -2.36
N ARG A 121 -11.23 -17.71 -1.71
CA ARG A 121 -11.71 -18.10 -0.38
C ARG A 121 -12.36 -19.48 -0.41
N GLU A 122 -13.15 -19.78 -1.44
CA GLU A 122 -13.74 -21.10 -1.66
C GLU A 122 -12.67 -22.17 -1.88
N MET A 123 -11.69 -21.93 -2.77
CA MET A 123 -10.56 -22.84 -2.96
C MET A 123 -9.83 -23.15 -1.63
N ARG A 124 -9.61 -22.13 -0.81
CA ARG A 124 -9.01 -22.29 0.53
C ARG A 124 -9.88 -23.17 1.43
N SER A 125 -11.20 -22.98 1.38
CA SER A 125 -12.17 -23.79 2.16
C SER A 125 -12.11 -25.27 1.76
N LEU A 126 -12.19 -25.55 0.47
CA LEU A 126 -12.11 -26.93 -0.07
C LEU A 126 -10.81 -27.65 0.34
N VAL A 127 -9.68 -26.95 0.27
CA VAL A 127 -8.40 -27.49 0.72
C VAL A 127 -8.40 -27.76 2.23
N LYS A 128 -8.86 -26.77 3.02
CA LYS A 128 -8.87 -26.87 4.49
C LYS A 128 -9.79 -27.98 5.00
N ASN A 129 -10.93 -28.16 4.33
CA ASN A 129 -11.91 -29.18 4.69
C ASN A 129 -11.53 -30.58 4.18
N GLY A 130 -10.43 -30.72 3.44
CA GLY A 130 -9.97 -31.99 2.91
C GLY A 130 -10.77 -32.53 1.71
N GLU A 131 -11.66 -31.74 1.13
CA GLU A 131 -12.54 -32.14 0.02
C GLU A 131 -11.75 -32.53 -1.24
N LEU A 132 -10.55 -31.97 -1.42
CA LEU A 132 -9.63 -32.30 -2.50
C LEU A 132 -8.66 -33.44 -2.14
N GLY A 133 -8.78 -34.01 -0.95
CA GLY A 133 -7.84 -34.99 -0.44
C GLY A 133 -6.44 -34.44 -0.23
N LYS A 134 -5.41 -35.30 -0.24
CA LYS A 134 -4.02 -34.90 -0.09
C LYS A 134 -3.51 -34.22 -1.36
N LEU A 135 -3.23 -32.90 -1.28
CA LEU A 135 -2.63 -32.19 -2.40
C LEU A 135 -1.26 -32.77 -2.76
N ARG A 136 -1.05 -33.06 -4.04
CA ARG A 136 0.21 -33.58 -4.57
C ARG A 136 0.95 -32.57 -5.43
N ILE A 137 0.21 -31.81 -6.24
CA ILE A 137 0.74 -30.84 -7.18
C ILE A 137 -0.21 -29.64 -7.18
N VAL A 138 0.37 -28.45 -7.13
CA VAL A 138 -0.33 -27.19 -7.40
C VAL A 138 0.31 -26.55 -8.63
N LYS A 139 -0.50 -26.25 -9.65
CA LYS A 139 -0.08 -25.50 -10.84
C LYS A 139 -0.88 -24.22 -10.91
N GLY A 140 -0.18 -23.09 -10.99
CA GLY A 140 -0.79 -21.77 -11.13
C GLY A 140 -0.15 -21.02 -12.29
N ALA A 141 -0.97 -20.23 -13.02
CA ALA A 141 -0.50 -19.33 -14.05
C ALA A 141 -1.25 -17.99 -13.95
N TYR A 142 -0.52 -16.91 -14.07
CA TYR A 142 -1.08 -15.55 -14.11
C TYR A 142 -0.52 -14.85 -15.34
N LEU A 143 -1.16 -15.09 -16.48
CA LEU A 143 -0.71 -14.60 -17.77
C LEU A 143 -1.24 -13.18 -17.98
N GLN A 144 -0.34 -12.25 -18.31
CA GLN A 144 -0.67 -10.86 -18.61
C GLN A 144 -0.05 -10.45 -19.95
N GLY A 145 -0.86 -9.78 -20.78
CA GLY A 145 -0.43 -9.35 -22.12
C GLY A 145 0.21 -7.97 -22.18
N TRP A 146 0.11 -7.16 -21.12
CA TRP A 146 0.51 -5.74 -21.16
C TRP A 146 2.03 -5.50 -21.28
N LEU A 147 2.87 -6.51 -21.01
CA LEU A 147 4.31 -6.53 -21.31
C LEU A 147 4.65 -7.56 -22.40
N GLY A 148 3.71 -7.82 -23.31
CA GLY A 148 3.95 -8.71 -24.45
C GLY A 148 4.90 -8.14 -25.51
N SER A 149 5.12 -6.83 -25.50
CA SER A 149 6.15 -6.09 -26.25
C SER A 149 7.09 -5.41 -25.26
N LYS A 150 8.23 -4.89 -25.75
CA LYS A 150 9.21 -4.13 -24.94
C LYS A 150 8.70 -2.73 -24.63
N GLU A 151 7.70 -2.63 -23.78
CA GLU A 151 7.08 -1.37 -23.39
C GLU A 151 8.02 -0.45 -22.58
N GLU A 152 9.02 -1.02 -21.91
CA GLU A 152 10.06 -0.30 -21.18
C GLU A 152 10.93 0.55 -22.12
N ASP A 153 11.11 0.14 -23.37
CA ASP A 153 11.92 0.85 -24.37
C ASP A 153 11.15 2.00 -25.04
N SER A 154 9.84 2.07 -24.83
CA SER A 154 8.98 3.07 -25.50
C SER A 154 9.10 4.47 -24.90
N GLY A 155 9.58 4.62 -23.66
CA GLY A 155 9.61 5.88 -22.90
C GLY A 155 8.23 6.45 -22.58
N SER A 156 7.15 5.76 -23.00
CA SER A 156 5.76 6.19 -22.80
C SER A 156 5.07 5.47 -21.64
N ASN A 157 5.58 4.32 -21.25
CA ASN A 157 5.00 3.48 -20.22
C ASN A 157 5.81 3.50 -18.91
N LYS A 158 5.58 4.53 -18.09
CA LYS A 158 6.23 4.66 -16.75
C LYS A 158 6.07 3.43 -15.86
N GLN A 159 4.99 2.66 -16.04
CA GLN A 159 4.73 1.44 -15.28
C GLN A 159 5.65 0.30 -15.71
N ALA A 160 6.02 0.22 -16.99
CA ALA A 160 6.98 -0.76 -17.48
C ALA A 160 8.39 -0.41 -17.00
N GLU A 161 8.81 0.85 -17.14
CA GLU A 161 10.14 1.33 -16.78
C GLU A 161 10.56 0.91 -15.35
N TRP A 162 9.74 1.24 -14.34
CA TRP A 162 10.13 0.94 -12.96
C TRP A 162 9.99 -0.54 -12.58
N ARG A 163 9.10 -1.30 -13.27
CA ARG A 163 8.94 -2.74 -12.99
C ARG A 163 10.03 -3.60 -13.59
N THR A 164 10.69 -3.12 -14.63
CA THR A 164 11.80 -3.82 -15.29
C THR A 164 13.17 -3.38 -14.78
N ASP A 165 13.23 -2.32 -13.96
CA ASP A 165 14.45 -1.86 -13.31
C ASP A 165 14.75 -2.68 -12.04
N PRO A 166 15.83 -3.48 -12.00
CA PRO A 166 16.15 -4.32 -10.84
C PRO A 166 16.55 -3.54 -9.59
N LYS A 167 16.68 -2.22 -9.67
CA LYS A 167 17.02 -1.33 -8.56
C LYS A 167 15.80 -0.68 -7.90
N ARG A 168 14.59 -0.95 -8.40
CA ARG A 168 13.36 -0.31 -7.92
C ARG A 168 12.30 -1.28 -7.41
#